data_f893fe8f55a15a84ca1945ca98df298f
#
_entry.id   f893fe8f55a15a84ca1945ca98df298f
#
_cell.length_a   1.000
_cell.length_b   1.000
_cell.length_c   1.000
_cell.angle_alpha   90.00
_cell.angle_beta   90.00
_cell.angle_gamma   90.00
#
_symmetry.space_group_name_H-M   'P 1'
#
loop_
_entity.id
_entity.type
_entity.pdbx_description
1 polymer ?
#
loop_
_entity_poly.entity_id
_entity_poly.type
_entity_poly.pdbx_seq_one_letter_code
_entity_poly.pdbx_strand_id
1 'polypeptide(L)'
;KISSAGFHELGHAMNDITGKTGKILSKLRWPGRIAAGWMGTIALFSTPKPKDAPKTNFDHVKENCGKIAFACMLPTVFEEGMASYKGIKIARKTGLAEPLIKNLKKLYGKALLTYIGHAVATGLAVGAANMIMEKFTRPKKVEQDSFYNLFI
;
A
#
# COMPACT_ATOMS: atom_id res chain seq x y z
N LYS A 1 34.53 1.45 -8.19
CA LYS A 1 33.44 1.63 -9.18
C LYS A 1 32.11 1.44 -8.43
N ILE A 2 31.27 2.48 -8.39
CA ILE A 2 29.95 2.41 -7.73
C ILE A 2 29.02 1.59 -8.64
N SER A 3 28.32 0.61 -8.08
CA SER A 3 27.33 -0.20 -8.80
C SER A 3 26.01 0.57 -9.03
N SER A 4 25.13 0.04 -9.87
CA SER A 4 23.78 0.61 -10.05
C SER A 4 22.99 0.61 -8.74
N ALA A 5 23.08 -0.44 -7.93
CA ALA A 5 22.49 -0.48 -6.60
C ALA A 5 23.09 0.61 -5.69
N GLY A 6 24.41 0.82 -5.73
CA GLY A 6 25.07 1.85 -4.92
C GLY A 6 24.55 3.26 -5.19
N PHE A 7 24.29 3.61 -6.45
CA PHE A 7 23.69 4.91 -6.77
C PHE A 7 22.26 5.05 -6.24
N HIS A 8 21.50 3.95 -6.20
CA HIS A 8 20.16 3.93 -5.64
C HIS A 8 20.19 4.11 -4.11
N GLU A 9 21.07 3.37 -3.42
CA GLU A 9 21.27 3.52 -1.97
C GLU A 9 21.72 4.93 -1.57
N LEU A 10 22.59 5.54 -2.37
CA LEU A 10 22.93 6.96 -2.19
C LEU A 10 21.71 7.87 -2.37
N GLY A 11 20.79 7.52 -3.25
CA GLY A 11 19.51 8.20 -3.41
C GLY A 11 18.65 8.14 -2.15
N HIS A 12 18.56 6.98 -1.49
CA HIS A 12 17.90 6.82 -0.18
C HIS A 12 18.57 7.67 0.91
N ALA A 13 19.89 7.58 1.03
CA ALA A 13 20.65 8.42 1.97
C ALA A 13 20.37 9.92 1.76
N MET A 14 20.28 10.35 0.50
CA MET A 14 19.92 11.73 0.17
C MET A 14 18.45 12.05 0.51
N ASN A 15 17.52 11.10 0.50
CA ASN A 15 16.16 11.32 0.98
C ASN A 15 16.14 11.63 2.48
N ASP A 16 16.95 10.94 3.27
CA ASP A 16 17.05 11.14 4.71
C ASP A 16 17.72 12.47 5.10
N ILE A 17 18.67 12.94 4.28
CA ILE A 17 19.49 14.11 4.62
C ILE A 17 18.94 15.38 3.98
N THR A 18 18.44 15.31 2.74
CA THR A 18 18.09 16.50 1.94
C THR A 18 16.60 16.60 1.66
N GLY A 19 16.00 17.70 2.14
CA GLY A 19 14.63 18.08 1.83
C GLY A 19 13.58 17.46 2.77
N LYS A 20 12.57 18.26 3.11
CA LYS A 20 11.49 17.86 4.03
C LYS A 20 10.68 16.68 3.49
N THR A 21 10.35 16.68 2.21
CA THR A 21 9.50 15.63 1.58
C THR A 21 10.19 14.26 1.61
N GLY A 22 11.47 14.17 1.22
CA GLY A 22 12.21 12.90 1.26
C GLY A 22 12.25 12.31 2.66
N LYS A 23 12.56 13.15 3.66
CA LYS A 23 12.62 12.76 5.07
C LYS A 23 11.26 12.28 5.62
N ILE A 24 10.16 12.91 5.21
CA ILE A 24 8.81 12.49 5.60
C ILE A 24 8.47 11.13 4.96
N LEU A 25 8.70 10.98 3.67
CA LEU A 25 8.40 9.73 2.95
C LEU A 25 9.21 8.55 3.50
N SER A 26 10.51 8.75 3.74
CA SER A 26 11.39 7.75 4.36
C SER A 26 10.86 7.29 5.73
N LYS A 27 10.42 8.24 6.58
CA LYS A 27 9.83 7.92 7.88
C LYS A 27 8.47 7.23 7.79
N LEU A 28 7.65 7.56 6.78
CA LEU A 28 6.32 6.97 6.60
C LEU A 28 6.34 5.60 5.93
N ARG A 29 7.44 5.21 5.31
CA ARG A 29 7.56 3.94 4.59
C ARG A 29 7.25 2.72 5.46
N TRP A 30 7.85 2.63 6.64
CA TRP A 30 7.64 1.53 7.57
C TRP A 30 6.23 1.54 8.20
N PRO A 31 5.76 2.64 8.82
CA PRO A 31 4.40 2.72 9.35
C PRO A 31 3.33 2.44 8.29
N GLY A 32 3.53 2.91 7.06
CA GLY A 32 2.61 2.64 5.95
C GLY A 32 2.47 1.14 5.65
N ARG A 33 3.58 0.40 5.57
CA ARG A 33 3.55 -1.05 5.37
C ARG A 33 2.85 -1.79 6.51
N ILE A 34 3.12 -1.40 7.74
CA ILE A 34 2.46 -1.97 8.93
C ILE A 34 0.95 -1.70 8.86
N ALA A 35 0.55 -0.46 8.56
CA ALA A 35 -0.86 -0.08 8.43
C ALA A 35 -1.56 -0.86 7.31
N ALA A 36 -0.91 -1.08 6.15
CA ALA A 36 -1.45 -1.93 5.09
C ALA A 36 -1.65 -3.37 5.55
N GLY A 37 -0.74 -3.93 6.35
CA GLY A 37 -0.88 -5.24 6.98
C GLY A 37 -2.08 -5.31 7.94
N TRP A 38 -2.29 -4.28 8.76
CA TRP A 38 -3.47 -4.18 9.63
C TRP A 38 -4.78 -4.14 8.85
N MET A 39 -4.81 -3.49 7.67
CA MET A 39 -6.00 -3.53 6.81
C MET A 39 -6.30 -4.96 6.33
N GLY A 40 -5.27 -5.77 6.05
CA GLY A 40 -5.42 -7.19 5.76
C GLY A 40 -6.01 -7.98 6.94
N THR A 41 -5.53 -7.72 8.15
CA THR A 41 -6.06 -8.33 9.38
C THR A 41 -7.53 -7.95 9.58
N ILE A 42 -7.88 -6.68 9.42
CA ILE A 42 -9.27 -6.22 9.51
C ILE A 42 -10.15 -6.92 8.46
N ALA A 43 -9.66 -7.03 7.22
CA ALA A 43 -10.38 -7.69 6.14
C ALA A 43 -10.71 -9.16 6.45
N LEU A 44 -9.77 -9.88 7.07
CA LEU A 44 -9.90 -11.32 7.33
C LEU A 44 -10.65 -11.65 8.62
N PHE A 45 -10.47 -10.87 9.67
CA PHE A 45 -10.92 -11.26 11.03
C PHE A 45 -12.07 -10.42 11.57
N SER A 46 -12.48 -9.32 10.90
CA SER A 46 -13.64 -8.57 11.36
C SER A 46 -14.95 -9.20 10.85
N THR A 47 -15.88 -9.47 11.75
CA THR A 47 -17.21 -9.96 11.40
C THR A 47 -18.07 -8.87 10.76
N PRO A 48 -18.73 -9.12 9.62
CA PRO A 48 -19.65 -8.18 9.03
C PRO A 48 -20.94 -8.08 9.85
N LYS A 49 -21.49 -6.86 9.92
CA LYS A 49 -22.80 -6.63 10.52
C LYS A 49 -23.94 -7.01 9.56
N PRO A 50 -25.16 -7.23 10.08
CA PRO A 50 -26.36 -7.29 9.26
C PRO A 50 -26.50 -6.04 8.37
N LYS A 51 -27.10 -6.18 7.18
CA LYS A 51 -27.20 -5.06 6.22
C LYS A 51 -28.00 -3.86 6.76
N ASP A 52 -28.94 -4.13 7.63
CA ASP A 52 -29.86 -3.14 8.21
C ASP A 52 -29.31 -2.48 9.48
N ALA A 53 -28.15 -2.93 9.99
CA ALA A 53 -27.54 -2.35 11.17
C ALA A 53 -26.90 -0.98 10.86
N PRO A 54 -26.97 -0.01 11.79
CA PRO A 54 -26.33 1.28 11.59
C PRO A 54 -24.81 1.12 11.46
N LYS A 55 -24.26 1.80 10.44
CA LYS A 55 -22.81 1.78 10.17
C LYS A 55 -22.08 2.65 11.17
N THR A 56 -20.97 2.13 11.67
CA THR A 56 -20.00 2.88 12.48
C THR A 56 -18.82 3.33 11.62
N ASN A 57 -17.96 4.19 12.17
CA ASN A 57 -16.71 4.58 11.52
C ASN A 57 -15.83 3.37 11.18
N PHE A 58 -15.83 2.35 12.03
CA PHE A 58 -15.09 1.11 11.78
C PHE A 58 -15.63 0.35 10.56
N ASP A 59 -16.94 0.32 10.37
CA ASP A 59 -17.55 -0.32 9.19
C ASP A 59 -17.13 0.38 7.89
N HIS A 60 -17.02 1.72 7.90
CA HIS A 60 -16.48 2.48 6.77
C HIS A 60 -15.01 2.17 6.50
N VAL A 61 -14.18 2.03 7.53
CA VAL A 61 -12.78 1.59 7.38
C VAL A 61 -12.73 0.20 6.76
N LYS A 62 -13.51 -0.73 7.27
CA LYS A 62 -13.59 -2.10 6.77
C LYS A 62 -14.02 -2.15 5.30
N GLU A 63 -15.08 -1.45 4.92
CA GLU A 63 -15.56 -1.40 3.54
C GLU A 63 -14.52 -0.85 2.55
N ASN A 64 -13.63 0.02 3.01
CA ASN A 64 -12.59 0.64 2.21
C ASN A 64 -11.17 0.09 2.50
N CYS A 65 -11.04 -1.01 3.25
CA CYS A 65 -9.74 -1.53 3.69
C CYS A 65 -8.75 -1.75 2.54
N GLY A 66 -9.21 -2.21 1.38
CA GLY A 66 -8.36 -2.37 0.19
C GLY A 66 -7.82 -1.04 -0.34
N LYS A 67 -8.66 0.01 -0.43
CA LYS A 67 -8.23 1.35 -0.85
C LYS A 67 -7.27 1.96 0.17
N ILE A 68 -7.55 1.77 1.46
CA ILE A 68 -6.70 2.25 2.54
C ILE A 68 -5.34 1.53 2.50
N ALA A 69 -5.34 0.20 2.33
CA ALA A 69 -4.12 -0.58 2.20
C ALA A 69 -3.26 -0.10 1.01
N PHE A 70 -3.87 0.15 -0.15
CA PHE A 70 -3.18 0.75 -1.30
C PHE A 70 -2.59 2.12 -0.94
N ALA A 71 -3.37 3.02 -0.35
CA ALA A 71 -2.93 4.37 0.01
C ALA A 71 -1.76 4.33 1.03
N CYS A 72 -1.79 3.40 1.98
CA CYS A 72 -0.72 3.17 2.95
C CYS A 72 0.61 2.72 2.31
N MET A 73 0.59 2.14 1.10
CA MET A 73 1.79 1.76 0.36
C MET A 73 2.40 2.91 -0.44
N LEU A 74 1.66 3.99 -0.70
CA LEU A 74 2.14 5.12 -1.53
C LEU A 74 3.41 5.80 -1.00
N PRO A 75 3.62 6.02 0.31
CA PRO A 75 4.87 6.57 0.81
C PRO A 75 6.10 5.76 0.36
N THR A 76 6.00 4.44 0.32
CA THR A 76 7.07 3.57 -0.19
C THR A 76 7.30 3.81 -1.68
N VAL A 77 6.25 3.84 -2.50
CA VAL A 77 6.35 4.06 -3.96
C VAL A 77 7.01 5.41 -4.26
N PHE A 78 6.58 6.47 -3.59
CA PHE A 78 7.14 7.80 -3.80
C PHE A 78 8.58 7.91 -3.31
N GLU A 79 8.91 7.30 -2.18
CA GLU A 79 10.26 7.30 -1.63
C GLU A 79 11.24 6.58 -2.56
N GLU A 80 10.88 5.42 -3.09
CA GLU A 80 11.66 4.66 -4.08
C GLU A 80 11.85 5.44 -5.39
N GLY A 81 10.81 6.13 -5.84
CA GLY A 81 10.89 7.02 -7.01
C GLY A 81 11.86 8.18 -6.79
N MET A 82 11.81 8.81 -5.62
CA MET A 82 12.73 9.89 -5.27
C MET A 82 14.17 9.40 -5.11
N ALA A 83 14.40 8.24 -4.51
CA ALA A 83 15.72 7.63 -4.38
C ALA A 83 16.31 7.34 -5.76
N SER A 84 15.53 6.76 -6.66
CA SER A 84 15.91 6.50 -8.06
C SER A 84 16.29 7.80 -8.79
N TYR A 85 15.48 8.85 -8.66
CA TYR A 85 15.75 10.16 -9.27
C TYR A 85 17.05 10.77 -8.75
N LYS A 86 17.23 10.80 -7.42
CA LYS A 86 18.46 11.35 -6.80
C LYS A 86 19.67 10.50 -7.14
N GLY A 87 19.56 9.17 -7.17
CA GLY A 87 20.63 8.27 -7.59
C GLY A 87 21.12 8.55 -9.01
N ILE A 88 20.21 8.77 -9.97
CA ILE A 88 20.54 9.18 -11.33
C ILE A 88 21.26 10.54 -11.35
N LYS A 89 20.78 11.49 -10.54
CA LYS A 89 21.42 12.82 -10.44
C LYS A 89 22.84 12.73 -9.90
N ILE A 90 23.08 11.87 -8.90
CA ILE A 90 24.41 11.61 -8.35
C ILE A 90 25.30 10.96 -9.42
N ALA A 91 24.81 9.92 -10.10
CA ALA A 91 25.55 9.23 -11.16
C ALA A 91 26.03 10.20 -12.27
N ARG A 92 25.19 11.18 -12.65
CA ARG A 92 25.59 12.23 -13.59
C ARG A 92 26.69 13.14 -13.04
N LYS A 93 26.55 13.56 -11.78
CA LYS A 93 27.54 14.43 -11.12
C LYS A 93 28.90 13.75 -10.96
N THR A 94 28.94 12.43 -10.85
CA THR A 94 30.18 11.64 -10.78
C THR A 94 30.80 11.38 -12.16
N GLY A 95 30.24 11.92 -13.23
CA GLY A 95 30.80 11.79 -14.58
C GLY A 95 30.50 10.43 -15.24
N LEU A 96 29.45 9.73 -14.80
CA LEU A 96 29.06 8.48 -15.45
C LEU A 96 28.63 8.74 -16.89
N ALA A 97 29.14 7.93 -17.83
CA ALA A 97 28.85 8.08 -19.27
C ALA A 97 27.34 8.00 -19.58
N GLU A 98 26.85 8.82 -20.50
CA GLU A 98 25.40 8.93 -20.79
C GLU A 98 24.72 7.59 -21.20
N PRO A 99 25.38 6.66 -21.93
CA PRO A 99 24.80 5.32 -22.17
C PRO A 99 24.51 4.55 -20.88
N LEU A 100 25.38 4.66 -19.87
CA LEU A 100 25.18 4.03 -18.56
C LEU A 100 24.06 4.72 -17.76
N ILE A 101 23.95 6.05 -17.84
CA ILE A 101 22.82 6.79 -17.27
C ILE A 101 21.49 6.34 -17.88
N LYS A 102 21.44 6.13 -19.20
CA LYS A 102 20.24 5.62 -19.88
C LYS A 102 19.86 4.22 -19.37
N ASN A 103 20.84 3.36 -19.15
CA ASN A 103 20.61 2.04 -18.59
C ASN A 103 20.11 2.10 -17.14
N LEU A 104 20.67 3.00 -16.29
CA LEU A 104 20.19 3.24 -14.93
C LEU A 104 18.72 3.68 -14.92
N LYS A 105 18.35 4.64 -15.76
CA LYS A 105 16.96 5.10 -15.89
C LYS A 105 16.01 3.94 -16.23
N LYS A 106 16.40 3.09 -17.18
CA LYS A 106 15.60 1.92 -17.57
C LYS A 106 15.47 0.93 -16.43
N LEU A 107 16.56 0.65 -15.71
CA LEU A 107 16.57 -0.26 -14.58
C LEU A 107 15.69 0.25 -13.43
N TYR A 108 15.87 1.52 -13.03
CA TYR A 108 15.11 2.11 -11.94
C TYR A 108 13.63 2.32 -12.29
N GLY A 109 13.32 2.61 -13.56
CA GLY A 109 11.93 2.64 -14.04
C GLY A 109 11.24 1.29 -13.89
N LYS A 110 11.92 0.18 -14.26
CA LYS A 110 11.39 -1.17 -14.06
C LYS A 110 11.22 -1.48 -12.57
N ALA A 111 12.20 -1.15 -11.73
CA ALA A 111 12.11 -1.34 -10.29
C ALA A 111 10.92 -0.54 -9.69
N LEU A 112 10.73 0.71 -10.09
CA LEU A 112 9.59 1.51 -9.62
C LEU A 112 8.24 0.89 -10.01
N LEU A 113 8.14 0.34 -11.23
CA LEU A 113 6.92 -0.38 -11.65
C LEU A 113 6.62 -1.59 -10.77
N THR A 114 7.63 -2.30 -10.24
CA THR A 114 7.40 -3.40 -9.28
C THR A 114 6.84 -2.89 -7.97
N TYR A 115 7.28 -1.74 -7.46
CA TYR A 115 6.72 -1.12 -6.26
C TYR A 115 5.27 -0.67 -6.46
N ILE A 116 4.97 -0.07 -7.61
CA ILE A 116 3.59 0.31 -7.98
C ILE A 116 2.72 -0.95 -8.07
N GLY A 117 3.19 -1.97 -8.77
CA GLY A 117 2.48 -3.25 -8.89
C GLY A 117 2.22 -3.91 -7.54
N HIS A 118 3.20 -3.87 -6.63
CA HIS A 118 3.05 -4.38 -5.28
C HIS A 118 2.00 -3.60 -4.48
N ALA A 119 1.99 -2.27 -4.56
CA ALA A 119 0.98 -1.45 -3.88
C ALA A 119 -0.43 -1.76 -4.41
N VAL A 120 -0.61 -1.85 -5.73
CA VAL A 120 -1.89 -2.22 -6.36
C VAL A 120 -2.31 -3.63 -5.94
N ALA A 121 -1.41 -4.61 -6.02
CA ALA A 121 -1.69 -6.00 -5.62
C ALA A 121 -2.09 -6.09 -4.14
N THR A 122 -1.43 -5.35 -3.24
CA THR A 122 -1.79 -5.27 -1.83
C THR A 122 -3.22 -4.76 -1.64
N GLY A 123 -3.57 -3.65 -2.28
CA GLY A 123 -4.92 -3.08 -2.20
C GLY A 123 -5.99 -4.03 -2.73
N LEU A 124 -5.74 -4.65 -3.88
CA LEU A 124 -6.66 -5.62 -4.49
C LEU A 124 -6.82 -6.88 -3.63
N ALA A 125 -5.73 -7.43 -3.09
CA ALA A 125 -5.77 -8.63 -2.25
C ALA A 125 -6.56 -8.38 -0.96
N VAL A 126 -6.32 -7.24 -0.29
CA VAL A 126 -7.06 -6.86 0.93
C VAL A 126 -8.54 -6.63 0.62
N GLY A 127 -8.86 -5.93 -0.47
CA GLY A 127 -10.24 -5.70 -0.92
C GLY A 127 -10.97 -7.01 -1.24
N ALA A 128 -10.32 -7.90 -1.98
CA ALA A 128 -10.88 -9.22 -2.30
C ALA A 128 -11.10 -10.07 -1.05
N ALA A 129 -10.14 -10.10 -0.13
CA ALA A 129 -10.28 -10.80 1.15
C ALA A 129 -11.50 -10.31 1.94
N ASN A 130 -11.70 -8.98 2.03
CA ASN A 130 -12.86 -8.40 2.68
C ASN A 130 -14.18 -8.83 2.01
N MET A 131 -14.24 -8.76 0.68
CA MET A 131 -15.44 -9.17 -0.08
C MET A 131 -15.77 -10.65 0.13
N ILE A 132 -14.76 -11.52 0.12
CA ILE A 132 -14.90 -12.95 0.34
C ILE A 132 -15.44 -13.20 1.76
N MET A 133 -14.79 -12.61 2.76
CA MET A 133 -15.21 -12.76 4.16
C MET A 133 -16.62 -12.24 4.39
N GLU A 134 -16.97 -11.08 3.82
CA GLU A 134 -18.35 -10.59 3.89
C GLU A 134 -19.37 -11.54 3.29
N LYS A 135 -19.05 -12.16 2.16
CA LYS A 135 -19.96 -13.13 1.50
C LYS A 135 -20.21 -14.38 2.36
N PHE A 136 -19.15 -14.89 3.00
CA PHE A 136 -19.22 -16.14 3.74
C PHE A 136 -19.66 -16.01 5.20
N THR A 137 -19.39 -14.88 5.83
CA THR A 137 -19.59 -14.69 7.28
C THR A 137 -20.72 -13.72 7.62
N ARG A 138 -21.33 -13.03 6.64
CA ARG A 138 -22.44 -12.12 6.90
C ARG A 138 -23.64 -12.90 7.45
N PRO A 139 -24.20 -12.53 8.61
CA PRO A 139 -25.37 -13.19 9.15
C PRO A 139 -26.54 -13.10 8.13
N LYS A 140 -27.20 -14.23 7.89
CA LYS A 140 -28.47 -14.22 7.16
C LYS A 140 -29.48 -13.45 8.00
N LYS A 141 -30.40 -12.72 7.34
CA LYS A 141 -31.53 -12.09 8.01
C LYS A 141 -32.24 -13.18 8.80
N VAL A 142 -32.30 -13.05 10.13
CA VAL A 142 -33.15 -13.93 10.91
C VAL A 142 -34.59 -13.55 10.53
N GLU A 143 -35.29 -14.41 9.87
CA GLU A 143 -36.75 -14.27 9.65
C GLU A 143 -37.42 -14.26 11.03
N GLN A 144 -37.56 -13.08 11.58
CA GLN A 144 -38.21 -12.85 12.88
C GLN A 144 -39.70 -13.13 12.79
N ASP A 145 -40.23 -13.31 11.58
CA ASP A 145 -41.66 -13.54 11.32
C ASP A 145 -42.12 -15.00 11.63
N SER A 146 -41.17 -15.93 11.74
CA SER A 146 -41.56 -17.33 11.99
C SER A 146 -41.89 -17.63 13.45
N PHE A 147 -41.37 -16.84 14.40
CA PHE A 147 -41.65 -17.07 15.84
C PHE A 147 -42.97 -16.46 16.28
N TYR A 148 -43.41 -15.36 15.70
CA TYR A 148 -44.68 -14.74 16.07
C TYR A 148 -45.90 -15.48 15.51
N ASN A 149 -45.77 -16.18 14.38
CA ASN A 149 -46.87 -16.96 13.80
C ASN A 149 -47.04 -18.34 14.45
N LEU A 150 -46.23 -18.76 15.41
CA LEU A 150 -46.34 -20.02 16.11
C LEU A 150 -47.16 -19.90 17.41
N PHE A 151 -47.47 -18.70 17.86
CA PHE A 151 -48.16 -18.40 19.12
C PHE A 151 -49.48 -17.63 18.95
N ILE A 152 -49.99 -17.49 17.71
CA ILE A 152 -51.33 -17.03 17.41
C ILE A 152 -52.13 -18.15 16.77
#